data_7bc39b00eab768658e5ef047afb53e3f
#
_entry.id   7bc39b00eab768658e5ef047afb53e3f
#
_cell.length_a   1.000
_cell.length_b   1.000
_cell.length_c   1.000
_cell.angle_alpha   90.00
_cell.angle_beta   90.00
_cell.angle_gamma   90.00
#
_symmetry.space_group_name_H-M   'P 1'
#
loop_
_entity.id
_entity.type
_entity.pdbx_description
1 polymer ?
#
loop_
_entity_poly.entity_id
_entity_poly.type
_entity_poly.pdbx_seq_one_letter_code
_entity_poly.pdbx_strand_id
1 'polypeptide(L)'
;IKGRTEVAVVYDPMRNELFTATRGQGAQLNGYRLRGGNARDLDGTILATGFPYKLKQHATPYINVVGKLFTQCADFRRTGSAALDLAYVAAGRVDGFFEIGLKPWDFAGGELLVREAGGIVTDFMGGHNHFNSGNIVAGNPRVVKSLLSTMREELSEALKR
;
A
#
# COMPACT_ATOMS: atom_id res chain seq x y z
N ILE A 1 -10.12 9.20 15.87
CA ILE A 1 -11.10 9.36 16.95
C ILE A 1 -11.40 7.97 17.54
N LYS A 2 -11.27 7.81 18.86
CA LYS A 2 -11.52 6.53 19.54
C LYS A 2 -10.79 5.34 18.91
N GLY A 3 -9.50 5.51 18.56
CA GLY A 3 -8.68 4.46 17.96
C GLY A 3 -8.94 4.18 16.48
N ARG A 4 -9.74 5.00 15.82
CA ARG A 4 -10.09 4.85 14.39
C ARG A 4 -9.76 6.11 13.60
N THR A 5 -9.16 5.93 12.41
CA THR A 5 -8.90 7.03 11.49
C THR A 5 -10.22 7.49 10.86
N GLU A 6 -10.61 8.72 11.09
CA GLU A 6 -11.87 9.31 10.60
C GLU A 6 -11.64 10.28 9.42
N VAL A 7 -10.53 11.01 9.47
CA VAL A 7 -10.14 11.98 8.43
C VAL A 7 -8.68 11.78 8.10
N ALA A 8 -8.33 11.88 6.83
CA ALA A 8 -6.96 11.80 6.34
C ALA A 8 -6.66 12.95 5.37
N VAL A 9 -5.44 13.44 5.47
CA VAL A 9 -4.86 14.42 4.53
C VAL A 9 -3.45 13.98 4.20
N VAL A 10 -3.13 13.89 2.91
CA VAL A 10 -1.77 13.73 2.39
C VAL A 10 -1.56 14.83 1.36
N TYR A 11 -0.52 15.63 1.53
CA TYR A 11 -0.23 16.75 0.64
C TYR A 11 1.16 16.64 0.04
N ASP A 12 1.23 16.71 -1.28
CA ASP A 12 2.47 16.83 -2.03
C ASP A 12 2.67 18.31 -2.45
N PRO A 13 3.54 19.06 -1.77
CA PRO A 13 3.74 20.48 -2.08
C PRO A 13 4.45 20.70 -3.43
N MET A 14 5.25 19.74 -3.89
CA MET A 14 5.98 19.87 -5.14
C MET A 14 5.07 19.78 -6.35
N ARG A 15 3.97 19.03 -6.24
CA ARG A 15 2.97 18.84 -7.28
C ARG A 15 1.71 19.65 -7.03
N ASN A 16 1.60 20.26 -5.85
CA ASN A 16 0.39 20.92 -5.37
C ASN A 16 -0.83 19.99 -5.44
N GLU A 17 -0.65 18.77 -4.92
CA GLU A 17 -1.66 17.73 -4.90
C GLU A 17 -2.11 17.46 -3.47
N LEU A 18 -3.38 17.72 -3.19
CA LEU A 18 -4.02 17.50 -1.90
C LEU A 18 -4.93 16.29 -1.97
N PHE A 19 -4.53 15.19 -1.33
CA PHE A 19 -5.33 13.99 -1.16
C PHE A 19 -6.07 14.06 0.18
N THR A 20 -7.38 13.89 0.16
CA THR A 20 -8.23 13.92 1.35
C THR A 20 -9.18 12.74 1.38
N ALA A 21 -9.48 12.24 2.57
CA ALA A 21 -10.54 11.26 2.79
C ALA A 21 -11.26 11.52 4.11
N THR A 22 -12.54 11.27 4.11
CA THR A 22 -13.37 11.19 5.32
C THR A 22 -14.09 9.87 5.30
N ARG A 23 -14.06 9.16 6.42
CA ARG A 23 -14.67 7.84 6.53
C ARG A 23 -16.15 7.86 6.12
N GLY A 24 -16.51 6.98 5.19
CA GLY A 24 -17.86 6.87 4.64
C GLY A 24 -18.22 7.95 3.61
N GLN A 25 -17.30 8.86 3.26
CA GLN A 25 -17.58 9.95 2.32
C GLN A 25 -16.70 9.91 1.07
N GLY A 26 -15.79 8.94 0.98
CA GLY A 26 -14.89 8.77 -0.15
C GLY A 26 -13.56 9.50 -0.02
N ALA A 27 -12.70 9.32 -1.01
CA ALA A 27 -11.40 9.96 -1.14
C ALA A 27 -11.40 10.92 -2.34
N GLN A 28 -10.59 11.97 -2.25
CA GLN A 28 -10.49 13.02 -3.27
C GLN A 28 -9.02 13.42 -3.50
N LEU A 29 -8.73 13.86 -4.73
CA LEU A 29 -7.51 14.58 -5.10
C LEU A 29 -7.93 15.97 -5.63
N ASN A 30 -7.49 17.02 -4.95
CA ASN A 30 -7.84 18.40 -5.32
C ASN A 30 -9.36 18.59 -5.54
N GLY A 31 -10.20 17.95 -4.70
CA GLY A 31 -11.64 18.00 -4.79
C GLY A 31 -12.28 17.01 -5.77
N TYR A 32 -11.50 16.30 -6.58
CA TYR A 32 -12.00 15.28 -7.51
C TYR A 32 -12.02 13.90 -6.86
N ARG A 33 -13.13 13.18 -6.99
CA ARG A 33 -13.30 11.87 -6.38
C ARG A 33 -12.35 10.83 -6.95
N LEU A 34 -11.70 10.07 -6.07
CA LEU A 34 -10.86 8.94 -6.39
C LEU A 34 -11.64 7.61 -6.31
N ARG A 35 -11.31 6.67 -7.18
CA ARG A 35 -11.95 5.34 -7.23
C ARG A 35 -10.95 4.18 -7.30
N GLY A 36 -9.65 4.46 -7.19
CA GLY A 36 -8.58 3.45 -7.29
C GLY A 36 -8.43 2.85 -8.69
N GLY A 37 -7.58 1.83 -8.76
CA GLY A 37 -7.34 1.07 -9.98
C GLY A 37 -8.33 -0.09 -10.15
N ASN A 38 -8.38 -0.65 -11.37
CA ASN A 38 -9.29 -1.74 -11.74
C ASN A 38 -8.55 -2.99 -12.26
N ALA A 39 -7.26 -3.12 -12.02
CA ALA A 39 -6.46 -4.28 -12.42
C ALA A 39 -7.07 -5.58 -11.87
N ARG A 40 -7.04 -6.63 -12.68
CA ARG A 40 -7.66 -7.95 -12.37
C ARG A 40 -6.67 -8.95 -11.79
N ASP A 41 -5.40 -8.78 -12.10
CA ASP A 41 -4.26 -9.57 -11.67
C ASP A 41 -3.02 -8.68 -11.66
N LEU A 42 -1.81 -9.23 -11.63
CA LEU A 42 -0.55 -8.46 -11.63
C LEU A 42 -0.02 -8.13 -13.02
N ASP A 43 -0.56 -8.76 -14.08
CA ASP A 43 -0.06 -8.51 -15.44
C ASP A 43 -0.30 -7.04 -15.84
N GLY A 44 0.75 -6.42 -16.37
CA GLY A 44 0.70 -5.01 -16.77
C GLY A 44 0.62 -4.00 -15.62
N THR A 45 0.65 -4.44 -14.36
CA THR A 45 0.53 -3.54 -13.20
C THR A 45 1.85 -2.84 -12.87
N ILE A 46 1.74 -1.67 -12.25
CA ILE A 46 2.84 -0.96 -11.60
C ILE A 46 2.65 -1.08 -10.09
N LEU A 47 3.67 -1.60 -9.41
CA LEU A 47 3.67 -1.76 -7.97
C LEU A 47 4.57 -0.71 -7.30
N ALA A 48 4.15 -0.17 -6.19
CA ALA A 48 4.98 0.69 -5.35
C ALA A 48 5.49 -0.07 -4.13
N THR A 49 6.70 0.27 -3.67
CA THR A 49 7.33 -0.39 -2.51
C THR A 49 8.40 0.51 -1.89
N GLY A 50 8.85 0.15 -0.69
CA GLY A 50 9.99 0.74 -0.02
C GLY A 50 10.96 -0.32 0.50
N PHE A 51 12.23 0.01 0.59
CA PHE A 51 13.24 -0.90 1.14
C PHE A 51 13.20 -0.92 2.67
N PRO A 52 13.34 -2.09 3.33
CA PRO A 52 13.40 -2.19 4.79
C PRO A 52 14.76 -1.75 5.33
N TYR A 53 15.16 -0.51 5.06
CA TYR A 53 16.52 0.01 5.33
C TYR A 53 16.90 0.02 6.82
N LYS A 54 15.92 0.11 7.72
CA LYS A 54 16.11 0.00 9.18
C LYS A 54 16.02 -1.43 9.70
N LEU A 55 15.47 -2.35 8.90
CA LEU A 55 15.19 -3.74 9.25
C LEU A 55 15.91 -4.68 8.28
N LYS A 56 17.23 -4.52 8.18
CA LYS A 56 18.07 -5.24 7.20
C LYS A 56 18.05 -6.77 7.34
N GLN A 57 17.62 -7.28 8.49
CA GLN A 57 17.36 -8.72 8.70
C GLN A 57 16.26 -9.26 7.79
N HIS A 58 15.41 -8.40 7.24
CA HIS A 58 14.37 -8.76 6.27
C HIS A 58 14.77 -8.54 4.81
N ALA A 59 16.04 -8.19 4.54
CA ALA A 59 16.49 -7.89 3.18
C ALA A 59 16.34 -9.08 2.23
N THR A 60 16.75 -10.29 2.65
CA THR A 60 16.66 -11.48 1.79
C THR A 60 15.20 -11.84 1.45
N PRO A 61 14.28 -12.01 2.42
CA PRO A 61 12.87 -12.23 2.08
C PRO A 61 12.28 -11.11 1.21
N TYR A 62 12.63 -9.86 1.48
CA TYR A 62 12.16 -8.72 0.68
C TYR A 62 12.61 -8.83 -0.79
N ILE A 63 13.90 -9.10 -1.05
CA ILE A 63 14.43 -9.23 -2.41
C ILE A 63 13.81 -10.43 -3.13
N ASN A 64 13.58 -11.54 -2.43
CA ASN A 64 12.91 -12.70 -3.01
C ASN A 64 11.48 -12.36 -3.43
N VAL A 65 10.73 -11.66 -2.58
CA VAL A 65 9.38 -11.16 -2.92
C VAL A 65 9.42 -10.26 -4.15
N VAL A 66 10.32 -9.27 -4.17
CA VAL A 66 10.48 -8.37 -5.34
C VAL A 66 10.81 -9.17 -6.60
N GLY A 67 11.75 -10.12 -6.52
CA GLY A 67 12.11 -10.97 -7.65
C GLY A 67 10.94 -11.76 -8.22
N LYS A 68 10.12 -12.37 -7.37
CA LYS A 68 8.90 -13.08 -7.80
C LYS A 68 7.86 -12.16 -8.41
N LEU A 69 7.60 -11.02 -7.78
CA LEU A 69 6.62 -10.06 -8.28
C LEU A 69 7.06 -9.43 -9.60
N PHE A 70 8.37 -9.19 -9.78
CA PHE A 70 8.92 -8.62 -11.00
C PHE A 70 8.64 -9.49 -12.25
N THR A 71 8.53 -10.80 -12.10
CA THR A 71 8.17 -11.68 -13.22
C THR A 71 6.68 -11.62 -13.59
N GLN A 72 5.85 -10.97 -12.79
CA GLN A 72 4.39 -10.95 -12.94
C GLN A 72 3.82 -9.56 -13.21
N CYS A 73 4.52 -8.49 -12.82
CA CYS A 73 4.09 -7.11 -13.01
C CYS A 73 4.87 -6.42 -14.15
N ALA A 74 4.43 -5.25 -14.58
CA ALA A 74 5.14 -4.48 -15.59
C ALA A 74 6.35 -3.74 -15.02
N ASP A 75 6.23 -3.16 -13.82
CA ASP A 75 7.31 -2.35 -13.24
C ASP A 75 7.09 -2.06 -11.76
N PHE A 76 8.14 -1.53 -11.12
CA PHE A 76 8.11 -1.03 -9.75
C PHE A 76 8.35 0.47 -9.67
N ARG A 77 7.79 1.09 -8.64
CA ARG A 77 8.10 2.46 -8.24
C ARG A 77 8.56 2.48 -6.78
N ARG A 78 9.57 3.28 -6.53
CA ARG A 78 10.09 3.51 -5.18
C ARG A 78 10.20 5.02 -4.97
N THR A 79 9.11 5.65 -4.53
CA THR A 79 9.04 7.11 -4.38
C THR A 79 9.78 7.59 -3.13
N GLY A 80 9.88 6.75 -2.10
CA GLY A 80 10.49 7.08 -0.82
C GLY A 80 9.50 7.67 0.20
N SER A 81 8.21 7.71 -0.14
CA SER A 81 7.13 8.15 0.76
C SER A 81 5.96 7.17 0.72
N ALA A 82 5.80 6.36 1.77
CA ALA A 82 4.68 5.44 1.89
C ALA A 82 3.33 6.16 1.85
N ALA A 83 3.24 7.36 2.43
CA ALA A 83 2.03 8.18 2.39
C ALA A 83 1.63 8.53 0.95
N LEU A 84 2.59 8.94 0.11
CA LEU A 84 2.35 9.24 -1.30
C LEU A 84 2.11 7.97 -2.12
N ASP A 85 2.82 6.87 -1.84
CA ASP A 85 2.61 5.59 -2.53
C ASP A 85 1.18 5.10 -2.32
N LEU A 86 0.65 5.16 -1.09
CA LEU A 86 -0.73 4.80 -0.77
C LEU A 86 -1.74 5.78 -1.41
N ALA A 87 -1.44 7.08 -1.42
CA ALA A 87 -2.27 8.06 -2.12
C ALA A 87 -2.34 7.77 -3.63
N TYR A 88 -1.24 7.31 -4.22
CA TYR A 88 -1.20 6.93 -5.64
C TYR A 88 -1.94 5.62 -5.92
N VAL A 89 -1.97 4.67 -4.98
CA VAL A 89 -2.87 3.51 -5.05
C VAL A 89 -4.33 3.97 -5.06
N ALA A 90 -4.70 4.87 -4.15
CA ALA A 90 -6.05 5.43 -4.09
C ALA A 90 -6.44 6.17 -5.38
N ALA A 91 -5.47 6.82 -6.04
CA ALA A 91 -5.67 7.53 -7.31
C ALA A 91 -5.61 6.62 -8.55
N GLY A 92 -5.26 5.33 -8.40
CA GLY A 92 -5.08 4.41 -9.52
C GLY A 92 -3.84 4.69 -10.38
N ARG A 93 -2.88 5.47 -9.87
CA ARG A 93 -1.60 5.76 -10.55
C ARG A 93 -0.60 4.61 -10.44
N VAL A 94 -0.68 3.86 -9.35
CA VAL A 94 -0.07 2.55 -9.17
C VAL A 94 -1.15 1.58 -8.75
N ASP A 95 -0.96 0.29 -9.02
CA ASP A 95 -1.99 -0.72 -8.85
C ASP A 95 -1.94 -1.41 -7.50
N GLY A 96 -0.77 -1.47 -6.90
CA GLY A 96 -0.55 -2.06 -5.59
C GLY A 96 0.66 -1.49 -4.87
N PHE A 97 0.70 -1.75 -3.57
CA PHE A 97 1.76 -1.31 -2.68
C PHE A 97 2.06 -2.37 -1.64
N PHE A 98 3.33 -2.55 -1.29
CA PHE A 98 3.73 -3.33 -0.12
C PHE A 98 5.01 -2.75 0.49
N GLU A 99 5.09 -2.76 1.81
CA GLU A 99 6.28 -2.31 2.54
C GLU A 99 6.36 -2.98 3.91
N ILE A 100 7.59 -3.15 4.42
CA ILE A 100 7.91 -3.80 5.70
C ILE A 100 8.20 -2.74 6.76
N GLY A 101 7.60 -2.89 7.94
CA GLY A 101 8.02 -2.18 9.15
C GLY A 101 7.72 -0.69 9.17
N LEU A 102 6.67 -0.26 8.52
CA LEU A 102 6.17 1.12 8.60
C LEU A 102 5.65 1.47 9.99
N LYS A 103 5.64 2.74 10.29
CA LYS A 103 5.02 3.28 11.51
C LYS A 103 3.63 3.82 11.19
N PRO A 104 2.71 3.87 12.19
CA PRO A 104 1.35 4.36 11.96
C PRO A 104 1.29 5.74 11.28
N TRP A 105 2.21 6.64 11.60
CA TRP A 105 2.25 7.97 10.98
C TRP A 105 2.69 7.96 9.50
N ASP A 106 3.30 6.85 9.03
CA ASP A 106 3.66 6.70 7.62
C ASP A 106 2.46 6.28 6.76
N PHE A 107 1.49 5.57 7.33
CA PHE A 107 0.45 4.91 6.53
C PHE A 107 -1.00 5.16 6.96
N ALA A 108 -1.27 5.63 8.18
CA ALA A 108 -2.65 5.74 8.67
C ALA A 108 -3.55 6.62 7.78
N GLY A 109 -3.02 7.74 7.28
CA GLY A 109 -3.73 8.59 6.34
C GLY A 109 -3.90 7.92 4.98
N GLY A 110 -2.83 7.33 4.45
CA GLY A 110 -2.86 6.60 3.18
C GLY A 110 -3.80 5.40 3.19
N GLU A 111 -3.88 4.68 4.31
CA GLU A 111 -4.84 3.58 4.48
C GLU A 111 -6.28 4.06 4.30
N LEU A 112 -6.66 5.16 4.94
CA LEU A 112 -8.01 5.70 4.79
C LEU A 112 -8.28 6.13 3.35
N LEU A 113 -7.32 6.77 2.68
CA LEU A 113 -7.43 7.12 1.26
C LEU A 113 -7.71 5.89 0.40
N VAL A 114 -6.94 4.82 0.57
CA VAL A 114 -7.11 3.57 -0.19
C VAL A 114 -8.49 2.96 0.06
N ARG A 115 -8.91 2.85 1.32
CA ARG A 115 -10.22 2.28 1.68
C ARG A 115 -11.38 3.09 1.13
N GLU A 116 -11.33 4.39 1.25
CA GLU A 116 -12.38 5.30 0.77
C GLU A 116 -12.40 5.41 -0.77
N ALA A 117 -11.31 5.05 -1.44
CA ALA A 117 -11.26 4.88 -2.90
C ALA A 117 -11.72 3.49 -3.38
N GLY A 118 -12.15 2.61 -2.47
CA GLY A 118 -12.65 1.26 -2.79
C GLY A 118 -11.59 0.15 -2.75
N GLY A 119 -10.36 0.46 -2.33
CA GLY A 119 -9.31 -0.53 -2.13
C GLY A 119 -9.34 -1.17 -0.74
N ILE A 120 -8.39 -2.05 -0.49
CA ILE A 120 -8.16 -2.68 0.82
C ILE A 120 -6.71 -2.53 1.25
N VAL A 121 -6.50 -2.55 2.55
CA VAL A 121 -5.18 -2.58 3.18
C VAL A 121 -5.16 -3.73 4.19
N THR A 122 -4.13 -4.56 4.12
CA THR A 122 -3.94 -5.72 5.00
C THR A 122 -2.50 -5.80 5.50
N ASP A 123 -2.26 -6.67 6.48
CA ASP A 123 -0.93 -7.20 6.75
C ASP A 123 -0.51 -8.24 5.69
N PHE A 124 0.68 -8.83 5.84
CA PHE A 124 1.22 -9.82 4.89
C PHE A 124 0.51 -11.18 4.91
N MET A 125 -0.35 -11.42 5.88
CA MET A 125 -1.18 -12.63 5.95
C MET A 125 -2.65 -12.38 5.52
N GLY A 126 -2.94 -11.16 5.06
CA GLY A 126 -4.29 -10.75 4.67
C GLY A 126 -5.18 -10.38 5.85
N GLY A 127 -4.62 -10.22 7.03
CA GLY A 127 -5.32 -9.83 8.26
C GLY A 127 -5.24 -8.32 8.53
N HIS A 128 -5.47 -7.96 9.80
CA HIS A 128 -5.57 -6.56 10.24
C HIS A 128 -4.49 -6.15 11.26
N ASN A 129 -3.40 -6.92 11.36
CA ASN A 129 -2.33 -6.65 12.33
C ASN A 129 -1.33 -5.57 11.87
N HIS A 130 -1.56 -4.93 10.73
CA HIS A 130 -0.62 -3.98 10.11
C HIS A 130 -0.32 -2.76 10.98
N PHE A 131 -1.22 -2.31 11.85
CA PHE A 131 -0.92 -1.23 12.81
C PHE A 131 0.14 -1.62 13.85
N ASN A 132 0.25 -2.91 14.18
CA ASN A 132 1.25 -3.41 15.11
C ASN A 132 2.54 -3.82 14.39
N SER A 133 2.43 -4.58 13.30
CA SER A 133 3.58 -5.10 12.56
C SER A 133 4.26 -4.05 11.67
N GLY A 134 3.49 -3.10 11.14
CA GLY A 134 3.95 -2.17 10.10
C GLY A 134 4.13 -2.82 8.74
N ASN A 135 3.74 -4.08 8.58
CA ASN A 135 3.82 -4.81 7.32
C ASN A 135 2.52 -4.58 6.54
N ILE A 136 2.60 -3.98 5.37
CA ILE A 136 1.44 -3.47 4.65
C ILE A 136 1.39 -3.99 3.23
N VAL A 137 0.19 -4.41 2.81
CA VAL A 137 -0.17 -4.65 1.42
C VAL A 137 -1.44 -3.85 1.12
N ALA A 138 -1.44 -3.11 0.02
CA ALA A 138 -2.58 -2.29 -0.39
C ALA A 138 -2.84 -2.39 -1.90
N GLY A 139 -4.08 -2.21 -2.30
CA GLY A 139 -4.53 -2.23 -3.68
C GLY A 139 -6.03 -2.52 -3.77
N ASN A 140 -6.53 -2.78 -4.96
CA ASN A 140 -7.86 -3.35 -5.07
C ASN A 140 -7.86 -4.81 -4.56
N PRO A 141 -9.03 -5.41 -4.23
CA PRO A 141 -9.07 -6.75 -3.64
C PRO A 141 -8.40 -7.85 -4.48
N ARG A 142 -8.44 -7.76 -5.80
CA ARG A 142 -7.83 -8.74 -6.71
C ARG A 142 -6.31 -8.64 -6.72
N VAL A 143 -5.79 -7.43 -6.82
CA VAL A 143 -4.35 -7.15 -6.75
C VAL A 143 -3.78 -7.58 -5.39
N VAL A 144 -4.44 -7.22 -4.29
CA VAL A 144 -4.01 -7.63 -2.94
C VAL A 144 -3.99 -9.16 -2.81
N LYS A 145 -5.01 -9.85 -3.30
CA LYS A 145 -5.03 -11.33 -3.31
C LYS A 145 -3.83 -11.91 -4.06
N SER A 146 -3.51 -11.37 -5.23
CA SER A 146 -2.38 -11.82 -6.05
C SER A 146 -1.04 -11.52 -5.38
N LEU A 147 -0.88 -10.32 -4.79
CA LEU A 147 0.30 -9.95 -4.01
C LEU A 147 0.52 -10.92 -2.85
N LEU A 148 -0.49 -11.14 -2.00
CA LEU A 148 -0.40 -12.03 -0.85
C LEU A 148 -0.07 -13.47 -1.26
N SER A 149 -0.67 -13.97 -2.33
CA SER A 149 -0.40 -15.32 -2.86
C SER A 149 1.05 -15.48 -3.29
N THR A 150 1.58 -14.49 -4.04
CA THR A 150 2.98 -14.52 -4.53
C THR A 150 3.98 -14.34 -3.40
N MET A 151 3.68 -13.48 -2.43
CA MET A 151 4.59 -13.17 -1.32
C MET A 151 4.73 -14.31 -0.31
N ARG A 152 3.66 -15.05 -0.06
CA ARG A 152 3.53 -16.00 1.06
C ARG A 152 4.71 -16.98 1.20
N GLU A 153 5.20 -17.49 0.08
CA GLU A 153 6.28 -18.49 0.08
C GLU A 153 7.64 -17.91 0.47
N GLU A 154 7.83 -16.61 0.27
CA GLU A 154 9.10 -15.92 0.53
C GLU A 154 9.16 -15.25 1.90
N LEU A 155 8.02 -15.18 2.61
CA LEU A 155 7.97 -14.54 3.92
C LEU A 155 8.62 -15.40 4.99
N SER A 156 9.52 -14.82 5.77
CA SER A 156 9.99 -15.41 7.02
C SER A 156 8.86 -15.47 8.07
N GLU A 157 8.98 -16.35 9.05
CA GLU A 157 8.00 -16.45 10.15
C GLU A 157 7.84 -15.12 10.91
N ALA A 158 8.90 -14.31 11.00
CA ALA A 158 8.81 -12.97 11.61
C ALA A 158 7.93 -11.99 10.82
N LEU A 159 7.86 -12.13 9.50
CA LEU A 159 7.04 -11.27 8.63
C LEU A 159 5.58 -11.74 8.51
N LYS A 160 5.27 -12.93 8.98
CA LYS A 160 3.90 -13.49 9.02
C LYS A 160 3.11 -13.11 10.28
N ARG A 161 3.75 -12.41 11.22
CA ARG A 161 3.17 -12.04 12.52
C ARG A 161 2.57 -10.65 12.53
#